data_1900aef0525486d2a39efd502fd40a1b
#
_entry.id   1900aef0525486d2a39efd502fd40a1b
#
_cell.length_a   1.000
_cell.length_b   1.000
_cell.length_c   1.000
_cell.angle_alpha   90.00
_cell.angle_beta   90.00
_cell.angle_gamma   90.00
#
_symmetry.space_group_name_H-M   'P 1'
#
loop_
_entity.id
_entity.type
_entity.pdbx_description
1 polymer ?
#
loop_
_entity_poly.entity_id
_entity_poly.type
_entity_poly.pdbx_seq_one_letter_code
_entity_poly.pdbx_strand_id
1 'polypeptide(L)'
;MNTILRKQFLAHVGQTSPEPMMIEVARAEGVFFYTPEGKRYYDLVAGVSVSNVGHANPRVVEAVQRQAADYMHIMVYGEMIERPQVRYAARIAELLPGELSSIYFVNSGAEAIEGALKLAKRYTHRTELVSMRRAYHGSTQGAMSLMGEPEGEEWKGAFRPLLPDVRAIDFNDFDQLRLITRRTACVVVEPVQGEAGVRTPAPGWLEALRRRCDEVGALLVFDEIQTGMGRTGEMFAMCKYGVTPDIVCLAKAFGGGMPLGAFVSRKEIMDTLQTAPTLGHLTTFGGHPVCCAAGLAALEYLLETGTVEHVEGRGALYESLLADHPQVVEIRRSGLLLAVELGSSAKMFRMMELFKEAGILSDWFLYYDTAFRISPPLTITEEEVRDSARLIRECLDRI
;
A
#
# COMPACT_ATOMS: atom_id res chain seq x y z
N MET A 1 10.99 23.53 -19.82
CA MET A 1 11.55 22.28 -19.26
C MET A 1 13.07 22.38 -19.19
N ASN A 2 13.66 22.20 -18.01
CA ASN A 2 15.12 22.34 -17.81
C ASN A 2 15.88 21.20 -18.51
N THR A 3 16.50 21.49 -19.63
CA THR A 3 17.21 20.50 -20.45
C THR A 3 18.40 19.86 -19.71
N ILE A 4 19.04 20.58 -18.78
CA ILE A 4 20.17 20.08 -17.98
C ILE A 4 19.66 19.06 -16.96
N LEU A 5 18.61 19.38 -16.19
CA LEU A 5 18.03 18.48 -15.18
C LEU A 5 17.52 17.19 -15.82
N ARG A 6 16.89 17.29 -17.00
CA ARG A 6 16.43 16.13 -17.76
C ARG A 6 17.59 15.20 -18.18
N LYS A 7 18.71 15.75 -18.65
CA LYS A 7 19.92 14.98 -18.96
C LYS A 7 20.50 14.32 -17.72
N GLN A 8 20.56 15.05 -16.59
CA GLN A 8 21.04 14.51 -15.33
C GLN A 8 20.14 13.37 -14.82
N PHE A 9 18.81 13.50 -14.91
CA PHE A 9 17.86 12.44 -14.56
C PHE A 9 18.13 11.16 -15.36
N LEU A 10 18.24 11.26 -16.68
CA LEU A 10 18.49 10.10 -17.55
C LEU A 10 19.87 9.47 -17.33
N ALA A 11 20.87 10.28 -16.94
CA ALA A 11 22.24 9.80 -16.78
C ALA A 11 22.52 9.22 -15.37
N HIS A 12 21.84 9.70 -14.32
CA HIS A 12 22.25 9.43 -12.94
C HIS A 12 21.15 8.81 -12.05
N VAL A 13 19.90 8.84 -12.49
CA VAL A 13 18.80 8.17 -11.76
C VAL A 13 18.43 6.89 -12.50
N GLY A 14 18.48 5.73 -11.82
CA GLY A 14 18.05 4.47 -12.40
C GLY A 14 16.56 4.51 -12.72
N GLN A 15 16.18 4.29 -13.99
CA GLN A 15 14.78 4.20 -14.40
C GLN A 15 14.28 2.75 -14.29
N THR A 16 13.00 2.57 -14.01
CA THR A 16 12.30 1.28 -13.99
C THR A 16 11.50 1.03 -15.27
N SER A 17 11.51 1.99 -16.20
CA SER A 17 10.83 1.93 -17.50
C SER A 17 11.71 2.59 -18.56
N PRO A 18 11.72 2.09 -19.81
CA PRO A 18 12.41 2.76 -20.93
C PRO A 18 11.78 4.11 -21.30
N GLU A 19 10.52 4.32 -20.94
CA GLU A 19 9.72 5.52 -21.24
C GLU A 19 9.18 6.19 -19.98
N PRO A 20 10.05 6.80 -19.14
CA PRO A 20 9.60 7.50 -17.94
C PRO A 20 8.73 8.73 -18.30
N MET A 21 7.78 9.08 -17.44
CA MET A 21 6.83 10.20 -17.68
C MET A 21 7.52 11.54 -17.92
N MET A 22 8.72 11.76 -17.38
CA MET A 22 9.53 12.98 -17.57
C MET A 22 8.82 14.28 -17.17
N ILE A 23 7.92 14.22 -16.18
CA ILE A 23 7.27 15.41 -15.62
C ILE A 23 8.21 15.99 -14.56
N GLU A 24 8.59 17.26 -14.68
CA GLU A 24 9.37 17.96 -13.66
C GLU A 24 8.42 18.48 -12.58
N VAL A 25 8.66 18.11 -11.32
CA VAL A 25 7.85 18.52 -10.18
C VAL A 25 8.59 19.62 -9.42
N ALA A 26 7.98 20.79 -9.27
CA ALA A 26 8.52 21.91 -8.52
C ALA A 26 7.98 21.97 -7.08
N ARG A 27 6.70 21.71 -6.89
CA ARG A 27 6.02 21.68 -5.59
C ARG A 27 4.75 20.83 -5.65
N ALA A 28 4.27 20.42 -4.48
CA ALA A 28 2.99 19.73 -4.35
C ALA A 28 2.23 20.27 -3.12
N GLU A 29 0.87 20.30 -3.21
CA GLU A 29 0.01 20.80 -2.15
C GLU A 29 -1.39 20.18 -2.29
N GLY A 30 -1.96 19.69 -1.19
CA GLY A 30 -3.28 19.07 -1.18
C GLY A 30 -3.33 17.87 -2.13
N VAL A 31 -4.19 17.92 -3.15
CA VAL A 31 -4.36 16.86 -4.17
C VAL A 31 -3.60 17.17 -5.47
N PHE A 32 -2.76 18.19 -5.47
CA PHE A 32 -2.09 18.69 -6.65
C PHE A 32 -0.58 18.66 -6.55
N PHE A 33 0.07 18.54 -7.70
CA PHE A 33 1.45 18.97 -7.87
C PHE A 33 1.57 19.92 -9.07
N TYR A 34 2.71 20.61 -9.12
CA TYR A 34 2.94 21.70 -10.06
C TYR A 34 4.31 21.58 -10.72
N THR A 35 4.37 21.85 -12.03
CA THR A 35 5.64 21.97 -12.75
C THR A 35 6.28 23.34 -12.52
N PRO A 36 7.57 23.53 -12.87
CA PRO A 36 8.23 24.84 -12.80
C PRO A 36 7.53 25.93 -13.60
N GLU A 37 6.85 25.58 -14.69
CA GLU A 37 6.08 26.50 -15.52
C GLU A 37 4.69 26.82 -14.94
N GLY A 38 4.35 26.23 -13.79
CA GLY A 38 3.09 26.44 -13.11
C GLY A 38 1.93 25.57 -13.60
N LYS A 39 2.16 24.60 -14.49
CA LYS A 39 1.12 23.65 -14.88
C LYS A 39 0.74 22.77 -13.68
N ARG A 40 -0.55 22.76 -13.36
CA ARG A 40 -1.14 21.97 -12.26
C ARG A 40 -1.54 20.58 -12.75
N TYR A 41 -1.30 19.58 -11.92
CA TYR A 41 -1.76 18.22 -12.12
C TYR A 41 -2.58 17.75 -10.92
N TYR A 42 -3.72 17.13 -11.16
CA TYR A 42 -4.35 16.26 -10.16
C TYR A 42 -3.47 15.02 -9.93
N ASP A 43 -3.12 14.74 -8.68
CA ASP A 43 -2.46 13.49 -8.33
C ASP A 43 -3.52 12.44 -7.95
N LEU A 44 -3.92 11.62 -8.92
CA LEU A 44 -4.86 10.52 -8.70
C LEU A 44 -4.16 9.19 -8.37
N VAL A 45 -2.88 9.24 -7.99
CA VAL A 45 -2.08 8.09 -7.54
C VAL A 45 -1.65 8.25 -6.08
N ALA A 46 -1.51 9.50 -5.62
CA ALA A 46 -1.04 9.84 -4.26
C ALA A 46 0.27 9.15 -3.87
N GLY A 47 1.24 9.05 -4.82
CA GLY A 47 2.47 8.31 -4.61
C GLY A 47 2.25 6.80 -4.37
N VAL A 48 1.26 6.22 -5.04
CA VAL A 48 0.75 4.85 -4.85
C VAL A 48 0.16 4.66 -3.44
N SER A 49 -0.84 5.50 -3.11
CA SER A 49 -1.55 5.51 -1.82
C SER A 49 -0.65 5.85 -0.61
N VAL A 50 0.33 6.73 -0.79
CA VAL A 50 1.20 7.23 0.28
C VAL A 50 0.67 8.54 0.88
N SER A 51 0.28 9.50 0.03
CA SER A 51 -0.08 10.86 0.46
C SER A 51 -1.56 10.97 0.85
N ASN A 52 -2.05 10.07 1.72
CA ASN A 52 -3.46 10.03 2.10
C ASN A 52 -3.96 11.33 2.73
N VAL A 53 -3.12 12.05 3.46
CA VAL A 53 -3.47 13.34 4.10
C VAL A 53 -3.19 14.55 3.21
N GLY A 54 -2.93 14.33 1.92
CA GLY A 54 -2.56 15.37 0.97
C GLY A 54 -1.07 15.73 1.00
N HIS A 55 -0.61 16.33 -0.09
CA HIS A 55 0.76 16.83 -0.18
C HIS A 55 0.97 18.04 0.73
N ALA A 56 2.18 18.12 1.32
CA ALA A 56 2.61 19.22 2.17
C ALA A 56 1.61 19.55 3.31
N ASN A 57 0.98 18.51 3.90
CA ASN A 57 0.05 18.70 5.02
C ASN A 57 0.75 19.47 6.14
N PRO A 58 0.23 20.65 6.57
CA PRO A 58 0.93 21.52 7.53
C PRO A 58 1.24 20.86 8.88
N ARG A 59 0.33 19.99 9.38
CA ARG A 59 0.55 19.26 10.64
C ARG A 59 1.70 18.25 10.54
N VAL A 60 1.78 17.56 9.42
CA VAL A 60 2.88 16.60 9.17
C VAL A 60 4.20 17.34 9.01
N VAL A 61 4.21 18.44 8.20
CA VAL A 61 5.41 19.25 7.99
C VAL A 61 5.93 19.80 9.31
N GLU A 62 5.05 20.36 10.17
CA GLU A 62 5.43 20.87 11.49
C GLU A 62 6.00 19.77 12.40
N ALA A 63 5.38 18.58 12.41
CA ALA A 63 5.86 17.45 13.21
C ALA A 63 7.26 16.99 12.77
N VAL A 64 7.50 16.91 11.47
CA VAL A 64 8.80 16.60 10.86
C VAL A 64 9.85 17.63 11.26
N GLN A 65 9.55 18.92 11.11
CA GLN A 65 10.47 20.02 11.43
C GLN A 65 10.84 20.02 12.92
N ARG A 66 9.86 19.84 13.80
CA ARG A 66 10.07 19.79 15.25
C ARG A 66 10.94 18.61 15.65
N GLN A 67 10.60 17.40 15.17
CA GLN A 67 11.38 16.22 15.51
C GLN A 67 12.79 16.26 14.93
N ALA A 68 12.98 16.80 13.72
CA ALA A 68 14.30 16.96 13.11
C ALA A 68 15.19 17.96 13.90
N ALA A 69 14.58 18.99 14.54
CA ALA A 69 15.28 19.92 15.40
C ALA A 69 15.66 19.30 16.77
N ASP A 70 14.81 18.40 17.32
CA ASP A 70 15.13 17.72 18.58
C ASP A 70 16.26 16.70 18.40
N TYR A 71 16.07 15.75 17.48
CA TYR A 71 17.08 14.80 17.00
C TYR A 71 16.54 14.05 15.76
N MET A 72 17.42 13.71 14.83
CA MET A 72 17.02 12.96 13.62
C MET A 72 17.03 11.46 13.87
N HIS A 73 18.12 10.91 14.42
CA HIS A 73 18.28 9.47 14.56
C HIS A 73 19.13 9.11 15.78
N ILE A 74 18.67 8.10 16.50
CA ILE A 74 19.40 7.38 17.55
C ILE A 74 19.12 5.89 17.26
N MET A 75 19.67 4.98 18.04
CA MET A 75 19.46 3.53 17.88
C MET A 75 18.00 3.14 18.15
N VAL A 76 17.29 2.66 17.12
CA VAL A 76 15.81 2.58 17.08
C VAL A 76 15.20 1.19 17.40
N TYR A 77 15.96 0.12 17.40
CA TYR A 77 15.44 -1.25 17.41
C TYR A 77 15.08 -1.80 18.80
N GLY A 78 14.36 -1.01 19.59
CA GLY A 78 13.77 -1.46 20.85
C GLY A 78 14.71 -1.43 22.06
N GLU A 79 15.88 -0.80 21.95
CA GLU A 79 16.83 -0.66 23.06
C GLU A 79 16.63 0.64 23.86
N MET A 80 16.12 1.69 23.21
CA MET A 80 15.86 2.98 23.82
C MET A 80 14.37 3.34 23.81
N ILE A 81 13.96 4.13 24.79
CA ILE A 81 12.58 4.66 24.85
C ILE A 81 12.56 5.98 24.05
N GLU A 82 12.23 5.88 22.76
CA GLU A 82 12.11 7.03 21.89
C GLU A 82 10.64 7.46 21.77
N ARG A 83 10.38 8.68 22.21
CA ARG A 83 9.01 9.21 22.36
C ARG A 83 8.17 9.14 21.09
N PRO A 84 8.67 9.46 19.87
CA PRO A 84 7.87 9.35 18.65
C PRO A 84 7.43 7.91 18.36
N GLN A 85 8.33 6.94 18.47
CA GLN A 85 8.02 5.52 18.27
C GLN A 85 6.97 5.03 19.25
N VAL A 86 7.19 5.25 20.55
CA VAL A 86 6.31 4.77 21.61
C VAL A 86 4.90 5.32 21.45
N ARG A 87 4.77 6.63 21.19
CA ARG A 87 3.47 7.27 20.99
C ARG A 87 2.75 6.74 19.76
N TYR A 88 3.48 6.60 18.65
CA TYR A 88 2.87 6.09 17.43
C TYR A 88 2.44 4.63 17.57
N ALA A 89 3.29 3.78 18.15
CA ALA A 89 2.97 2.39 18.43
C ALA A 89 1.73 2.26 19.33
N ALA A 90 1.67 3.02 20.43
CA ALA A 90 0.52 3.01 21.32
C ALA A 90 -0.77 3.42 20.60
N ARG A 91 -0.70 4.48 19.78
CA ARG A 91 -1.87 4.97 19.06
C ARG A 91 -2.38 3.99 17.99
N ILE A 92 -1.48 3.31 17.27
CA ILE A 92 -1.86 2.24 16.33
C ILE A 92 -2.48 1.06 17.09
N ALA A 93 -1.89 0.64 18.21
CA ALA A 93 -2.42 -0.47 19.01
C ALA A 93 -3.85 -0.21 19.54
N GLU A 94 -4.19 1.04 19.85
CA GLU A 94 -5.56 1.43 20.26
C GLU A 94 -6.60 1.28 19.15
N LEU A 95 -6.19 1.34 17.88
CA LEU A 95 -7.07 1.30 16.71
C LEU A 95 -7.18 -0.09 16.08
N LEU A 96 -6.21 -0.97 16.35
CA LEU A 96 -6.20 -2.31 15.80
C LEU A 96 -7.11 -3.25 16.61
N PRO A 97 -7.86 -4.15 15.96
CA PRO A 97 -8.74 -5.08 16.65
C PRO A 97 -7.96 -6.20 17.35
N GLY A 98 -8.59 -6.78 18.37
CA GLY A 98 -8.09 -7.95 19.09
C GLY A 98 -6.82 -7.68 19.87
N GLU A 99 -5.85 -8.58 19.77
CA GLU A 99 -4.58 -8.53 20.52
C GLU A 99 -3.40 -7.99 19.69
N LEU A 100 -3.65 -7.37 18.54
CA LEU A 100 -2.63 -6.77 17.66
C LEU A 100 -2.04 -5.50 18.32
N SER A 101 -1.09 -5.67 19.24
CA SER A 101 -0.61 -4.59 20.11
C SER A 101 0.91 -4.42 20.11
N SER A 102 1.67 -5.33 19.51
CA SER A 102 3.12 -5.25 19.48
C SER A 102 3.60 -4.89 18.07
N ILE A 103 4.17 -3.70 17.92
CA ILE A 103 4.58 -3.10 16.66
C ILE A 103 6.08 -3.20 16.49
N TYR A 104 6.53 -3.79 15.39
CA TYR A 104 7.92 -3.75 14.95
C TYR A 104 8.05 -2.83 13.74
N PHE A 105 8.70 -1.68 13.93
CA PHE A 105 8.89 -0.71 12.85
C PHE A 105 10.02 -1.12 11.90
N VAL A 106 9.84 -0.82 10.62
CA VAL A 106 10.79 -1.01 9.51
C VAL A 106 10.72 0.20 8.56
N ASN A 107 11.43 0.17 7.43
CA ASN A 107 11.53 1.34 6.55
C ASN A 107 10.56 1.30 5.35
N SER A 108 10.03 0.13 5.03
CA SER A 108 9.22 -0.07 3.83
C SER A 108 8.21 -1.21 4.01
N GLY A 109 7.25 -1.29 3.07
CA GLY A 109 6.32 -2.41 3.01
C GLY A 109 7.00 -3.74 2.74
N ALA A 110 7.99 -3.76 1.84
CA ALA A 110 8.75 -4.97 1.57
C ALA A 110 9.47 -5.50 2.83
N GLU A 111 10.09 -4.61 3.62
CA GLU A 111 10.69 -5.01 4.91
C GLU A 111 9.64 -5.47 5.93
N ALA A 112 8.44 -4.90 5.93
CA ALA A 112 7.35 -5.36 6.79
C ALA A 112 6.94 -6.80 6.45
N ILE A 113 6.82 -7.11 5.18
CA ILE A 113 6.58 -8.49 4.69
C ILE A 113 7.73 -9.41 5.08
N GLU A 114 8.99 -9.04 4.82
CA GLU A 114 10.17 -9.84 5.23
C GLU A 114 10.16 -10.15 6.73
N GLY A 115 9.84 -9.15 7.56
CA GLY A 115 9.71 -9.31 9.00
C GLY A 115 8.58 -10.27 9.38
N ALA A 116 7.41 -10.13 8.77
CA ALA A 116 6.26 -11.00 8.98
C ALA A 116 6.54 -12.47 8.60
N LEU A 117 7.21 -12.70 7.46
CA LEU A 117 7.61 -14.05 7.04
C LEU A 117 8.59 -14.70 8.02
N LYS A 118 9.59 -13.94 8.48
CA LYS A 118 10.57 -14.41 9.49
C LYS A 118 9.89 -14.70 10.81
N LEU A 119 8.99 -13.82 11.26
CA LEU A 119 8.21 -13.99 12.48
C LEU A 119 7.35 -15.25 12.41
N ALA A 120 6.61 -15.44 11.31
CA ALA A 120 5.75 -16.60 11.12
C ALA A 120 6.51 -17.91 11.11
N LYS A 121 7.63 -17.99 10.37
CA LYS A 121 8.49 -19.18 10.36
C LYS A 121 9.06 -19.50 11.75
N ARG A 122 9.46 -18.47 12.48
CA ARG A 122 10.03 -18.62 13.81
C ARG A 122 9.01 -19.12 14.82
N TYR A 123 7.82 -18.53 14.83
CA TYR A 123 6.76 -18.91 15.76
C TYR A 123 6.23 -20.32 15.48
N THR A 124 5.95 -20.63 14.21
CA THR A 124 5.36 -21.92 13.83
C THR A 124 6.34 -23.05 13.68
N HIS A 125 7.66 -22.78 13.56
CA HIS A 125 8.71 -23.73 13.19
C HIS A 125 8.44 -24.44 11.86
N ARG A 126 7.77 -23.77 10.91
CA ARG A 126 7.41 -24.28 9.58
C ARG A 126 8.03 -23.42 8.50
N THR A 127 8.13 -23.95 7.27
CA THR A 127 8.80 -23.27 6.15
C THR A 127 7.87 -22.86 5.00
N GLU A 128 6.77 -23.60 4.78
CA GLU A 128 5.88 -23.34 3.66
C GLU A 128 5.16 -22.00 3.82
N LEU A 129 5.22 -21.18 2.77
CA LEU A 129 4.53 -19.89 2.65
C LEU A 129 3.45 -19.99 1.58
N VAL A 130 2.28 -19.46 1.86
CA VAL A 130 1.18 -19.39 0.88
C VAL A 130 0.90 -17.93 0.58
N SER A 131 0.74 -17.61 -0.71
CA SER A 131 0.32 -16.27 -1.19
C SER A 131 -0.79 -16.41 -2.23
N MET A 132 -1.29 -15.27 -2.72
CA MET A 132 -2.34 -15.26 -3.74
C MET A 132 -1.74 -15.02 -5.13
N ARG A 133 -2.34 -15.62 -6.18
CA ARG A 133 -1.99 -15.23 -7.54
C ARG A 133 -2.31 -13.77 -7.78
N ARG A 134 -1.47 -13.08 -8.55
CA ARG A 134 -1.53 -11.64 -8.83
C ARG A 134 -1.38 -10.78 -7.57
N ALA A 135 -0.77 -11.29 -6.50
CA ALA A 135 -0.41 -10.50 -5.33
C ALA A 135 0.89 -9.74 -5.55
N TYR A 136 0.97 -8.55 -4.97
CA TYR A 136 2.20 -7.76 -4.91
C TYR A 136 2.52 -7.38 -3.46
N HIS A 137 3.65 -7.85 -2.97
CA HIS A 137 4.07 -7.65 -1.57
C HIS A 137 5.41 -6.89 -1.44
N GLY A 138 6.00 -6.48 -2.55
CA GLY A 138 7.26 -5.76 -2.57
C GLY A 138 8.33 -6.44 -3.44
N SER A 139 9.45 -5.75 -3.64
CA SER A 139 10.51 -6.14 -4.58
C SER A 139 11.81 -6.62 -3.91
N THR A 140 11.83 -6.83 -2.58
CA THR A 140 12.90 -7.59 -1.92
C THR A 140 12.74 -9.08 -2.22
N GLN A 141 13.81 -9.86 -2.13
CA GLN A 141 13.77 -11.26 -2.57
C GLN A 141 12.72 -12.11 -1.84
N GLY A 142 12.54 -11.94 -0.53
CA GLY A 142 11.50 -12.66 0.20
C GLY A 142 10.09 -12.20 -0.17
N ALA A 143 9.84 -10.89 -0.23
CA ALA A 143 8.56 -10.36 -0.66
C ALA A 143 8.24 -10.73 -2.13
N MET A 144 9.23 -10.62 -3.03
CA MET A 144 9.12 -11.03 -4.44
C MET A 144 8.80 -12.52 -4.58
N SER A 145 9.30 -13.36 -3.69
CA SER A 145 8.99 -14.80 -3.70
C SER A 145 7.50 -15.09 -3.60
N LEU A 146 6.75 -14.21 -2.92
CA LEU A 146 5.30 -14.30 -2.74
C LEU A 146 4.50 -13.76 -3.93
N MET A 147 5.12 -13.03 -4.87
CA MET A 147 4.42 -12.52 -6.06
C MET A 147 3.85 -13.71 -6.84
N GLY A 148 2.55 -13.76 -6.93
CA GLY A 148 1.81 -14.83 -7.60
C GLY A 148 1.56 -14.49 -9.05
N GLU A 149 2.49 -14.82 -9.92
CA GLU A 149 2.30 -14.63 -11.36
C GLU A 149 1.14 -15.48 -11.87
N PRO A 150 0.23 -14.92 -12.68
CA PRO A 150 -0.88 -15.68 -13.25
C PRO A 150 -0.39 -16.71 -14.26
N GLU A 151 0.59 -16.35 -15.08
CA GLU A 151 1.20 -17.21 -16.12
C GLU A 151 2.67 -16.81 -16.32
N GLY A 152 3.56 -17.80 -16.39
CA GLY A 152 4.98 -17.58 -16.64
C GLY A 152 5.78 -17.03 -15.46
N GLU A 153 6.93 -16.48 -15.75
CA GLU A 153 7.91 -15.95 -14.76
C GLU A 153 8.41 -14.54 -15.13
N GLU A 154 7.60 -13.76 -15.77
CA GLU A 154 7.98 -12.45 -16.30
C GLU A 154 8.57 -11.54 -15.22
N TRP A 155 7.93 -11.50 -14.03
CA TRP A 155 8.31 -10.61 -12.93
C TRP A 155 9.40 -11.16 -12.02
N LYS A 156 9.58 -12.48 -11.95
CA LYS A 156 10.48 -13.16 -11.00
C LYS A 156 11.64 -13.90 -11.64
N GLY A 157 11.50 -14.34 -12.89
CA GLY A 157 12.44 -15.26 -13.51
C GLY A 157 13.87 -14.77 -13.51
N ALA A 158 14.09 -13.49 -13.84
CA ALA A 158 15.43 -12.87 -13.88
C ALA A 158 16.10 -12.71 -12.51
N PHE A 159 15.35 -12.87 -11.40
CA PHE A 159 15.82 -12.63 -10.03
C PHE A 159 16.01 -13.91 -9.21
N ARG A 160 15.89 -15.08 -9.83
CA ARG A 160 16.11 -16.37 -9.16
C ARG A 160 17.58 -16.58 -8.75
N PRO A 161 17.91 -17.31 -7.64
CA PRO A 161 16.96 -18.07 -6.81
C PRO A 161 16.20 -17.17 -5.82
N LEU A 162 14.93 -17.53 -5.58
CA LEU A 162 14.07 -16.91 -4.59
C LEU A 162 13.85 -17.88 -3.41
N LEU A 163 13.03 -17.51 -2.42
CA LEU A 163 12.73 -18.38 -1.29
C LEU A 163 12.09 -19.69 -1.76
N PRO A 164 12.52 -20.85 -1.25
CA PRO A 164 11.87 -22.13 -1.48
C PRO A 164 10.54 -22.23 -0.69
N ASP A 165 9.77 -23.29 -0.94
CA ASP A 165 8.53 -23.62 -0.25
C ASP A 165 7.47 -22.50 -0.31
N VAL A 166 7.36 -21.81 -1.45
CA VAL A 166 6.30 -20.82 -1.70
C VAL A 166 5.25 -21.42 -2.63
N ARG A 167 4.00 -21.31 -2.24
CA ARG A 167 2.82 -21.76 -3.00
C ARG A 167 1.89 -20.59 -3.26
N ALA A 168 1.45 -20.41 -4.50
CA ALA A 168 0.38 -19.46 -4.85
C ALA A 168 -0.94 -20.19 -5.03
N ILE A 169 -2.02 -19.64 -4.47
CA ILE A 169 -3.41 -20.06 -4.67
C ILE A 169 -4.22 -18.91 -5.27
N ASP A 170 -5.39 -19.22 -5.84
CA ASP A 170 -6.23 -18.20 -6.43
C ASP A 170 -7.04 -17.43 -5.37
N PHE A 171 -7.03 -16.10 -5.48
CA PHE A 171 -7.86 -15.23 -4.66
C PHE A 171 -9.34 -15.46 -4.99
N ASN A 172 -10.19 -15.56 -3.98
CA ASN A 172 -11.62 -15.89 -4.07
C ASN A 172 -11.94 -17.33 -4.48
N ASP A 173 -10.97 -18.23 -4.51
CA ASP A 173 -11.21 -19.66 -4.73
C ASP A 173 -11.31 -20.39 -3.38
N PHE A 174 -12.53 -20.80 -3.03
CA PHE A 174 -12.79 -21.52 -1.77
C PHE A 174 -12.21 -22.95 -1.79
N ASP A 175 -12.17 -23.62 -2.95
CA ASP A 175 -11.67 -24.97 -3.06
C ASP A 175 -10.17 -25.06 -2.86
N GLN A 176 -9.43 -24.05 -3.28
CA GLN A 176 -7.99 -23.99 -3.11
C GLN A 176 -7.55 -23.72 -1.66
N LEU A 177 -8.44 -23.30 -0.76
CA LEU A 177 -8.11 -23.15 0.67
C LEU A 177 -7.64 -24.49 1.28
N ARG A 178 -8.06 -25.64 0.77
CA ARG A 178 -7.56 -26.96 1.20
C ARG A 178 -6.05 -27.16 1.01
N LEU A 179 -5.43 -26.38 0.10
CA LEU A 179 -3.98 -26.41 -0.16
C LEU A 179 -3.16 -25.78 0.99
N ILE A 180 -3.80 -25.03 1.86
CA ILE A 180 -3.22 -24.55 3.12
C ILE A 180 -3.24 -25.72 4.10
N THR A 181 -2.08 -26.16 4.57
CA THR A 181 -1.92 -27.39 5.34
C THR A 181 -1.16 -27.18 6.63
N ARG A 182 -1.00 -28.22 7.45
CA ARG A 182 -0.16 -28.19 8.65
C ARG A 182 1.34 -27.95 8.38
N ARG A 183 1.78 -27.93 7.12
CA ARG A 183 3.13 -27.54 6.71
C ARG A 183 3.27 -26.03 6.56
N THR A 184 2.15 -25.33 6.36
CA THR A 184 2.13 -23.90 6.10
C THR A 184 2.48 -23.11 7.35
N ALA A 185 3.50 -22.26 7.27
CA ALA A 185 3.88 -21.31 8.32
C ALA A 185 2.91 -20.14 8.36
N CYS A 186 2.66 -19.53 7.22
CA CYS A 186 1.69 -18.45 7.10
C CYS A 186 1.07 -18.36 5.69
N VAL A 187 -0.06 -17.68 5.65
CA VAL A 187 -0.72 -17.22 4.43
C VAL A 187 -0.65 -15.70 4.40
N VAL A 188 -0.07 -15.14 3.33
CA VAL A 188 0.00 -13.68 3.12
C VAL A 188 -1.04 -13.29 2.09
N VAL A 189 -1.90 -12.32 2.43
CA VAL A 189 -2.98 -11.87 1.56
C VAL A 189 -3.21 -10.38 1.70
N GLU A 190 -3.45 -9.70 0.58
CA GLU A 190 -4.01 -8.36 0.54
C GLU A 190 -5.54 -8.47 0.76
N PRO A 191 -6.15 -7.80 1.76
CA PRO A 191 -7.62 -7.82 1.92
C PRO A 191 -8.36 -7.34 0.67
N VAL A 192 -7.75 -6.42 -0.08
CA VAL A 192 -8.12 -6.04 -1.45
C VAL A 192 -6.85 -6.07 -2.28
N GLN A 193 -6.80 -6.90 -3.31
CA GLN A 193 -5.64 -6.96 -4.19
C GLN A 193 -5.54 -5.68 -5.02
N GLY A 194 -4.51 -4.87 -4.74
CA GLY A 194 -4.29 -3.60 -5.44
C GLY A 194 -3.84 -3.80 -6.87
N GLU A 195 -2.67 -4.41 -7.06
CA GLU A 195 -2.01 -4.52 -8.36
C GLU A 195 -2.68 -5.53 -9.34
N ALA A 196 -3.66 -6.28 -8.87
CA ALA A 196 -4.53 -7.12 -9.69
C ALA A 196 -5.76 -6.36 -10.27
N GLY A 197 -5.79 -5.02 -10.20
CA GLY A 197 -6.89 -4.19 -10.67
C GLY A 197 -8.04 -4.06 -9.67
N VAL A 198 -7.71 -3.85 -8.40
CA VAL A 198 -8.65 -3.62 -7.28
C VAL A 198 -9.67 -4.77 -7.13
N ARG A 199 -9.16 -5.96 -6.86
CA ARG A 199 -10.01 -7.14 -6.63
C ARG A 199 -10.41 -7.23 -5.16
N THR A 200 -11.71 -7.12 -4.90
CA THR A 200 -12.28 -7.27 -3.56
C THR A 200 -12.53 -8.74 -3.22
N PRO A 201 -12.51 -9.11 -1.93
CA PRO A 201 -12.83 -10.47 -1.53
C PRO A 201 -14.31 -10.79 -1.78
N ALA A 202 -14.57 -12.00 -2.24
CA ALA A 202 -15.94 -12.53 -2.33
C ALA A 202 -16.54 -12.67 -0.92
N PRO A 203 -17.86 -12.50 -0.77
CA PRO A 203 -18.49 -12.65 0.52
C PRO A 203 -18.15 -13.98 1.20
N GLY A 204 -17.67 -13.93 2.44
CA GLY A 204 -17.31 -15.10 3.25
C GLY A 204 -15.96 -15.74 2.94
N TRP A 205 -15.21 -15.24 1.94
CA TRP A 205 -13.93 -15.86 1.55
C TRP A 205 -12.82 -15.59 2.58
N LEU A 206 -12.69 -14.35 3.07
CA LEU A 206 -11.69 -14.02 4.09
C LEU A 206 -11.96 -14.75 5.41
N GLU A 207 -13.23 -14.90 5.79
CA GLU A 207 -13.63 -15.68 6.98
C GLU A 207 -13.33 -17.17 6.78
N ALA A 208 -13.54 -17.71 5.58
CA ALA A 208 -13.17 -19.09 5.26
C ALA A 208 -11.66 -19.29 5.30
N LEU A 209 -10.88 -18.33 4.78
CA LEU A 209 -9.43 -18.31 4.86
C LEU A 209 -8.94 -18.28 6.32
N ARG A 210 -9.53 -17.41 7.18
CA ARG A 210 -9.21 -17.35 8.60
C ARG A 210 -9.46 -18.69 9.29
N ARG A 211 -10.66 -19.25 9.13
CA ARG A 211 -11.00 -20.57 9.69
C ARG A 211 -10.01 -21.65 9.23
N ARG A 212 -9.66 -21.64 7.94
CA ARG A 212 -8.70 -22.63 7.44
C ARG A 212 -7.31 -22.47 8.06
N CYS A 213 -6.83 -21.26 8.23
CA CYS A 213 -5.57 -21.00 8.94
C CYS A 213 -5.61 -21.54 10.39
N ASP A 214 -6.72 -21.30 11.11
CA ASP A 214 -6.92 -21.76 12.48
C ASP A 214 -6.92 -23.29 12.58
N GLU A 215 -7.64 -23.99 11.69
CA GLU A 215 -7.70 -25.45 11.64
C GLU A 215 -6.34 -26.12 11.48
N VAL A 216 -5.45 -25.51 10.73
CA VAL A 216 -4.12 -26.09 10.45
C VAL A 216 -3.00 -25.47 11.30
N GLY A 217 -3.30 -24.41 12.05
CA GLY A 217 -2.33 -23.66 12.86
C GLY A 217 -1.31 -22.88 12.01
N ALA A 218 -1.72 -22.38 10.84
CA ALA A 218 -0.96 -21.43 10.04
C ALA A 218 -1.29 -20.02 10.47
N LEU A 219 -0.31 -19.09 10.43
CA LEU A 219 -0.61 -17.69 10.72
C LEU A 219 -1.23 -17.01 9.49
N LEU A 220 -2.26 -16.19 9.71
CA LEU A 220 -2.81 -15.31 8.69
C LEU A 220 -2.10 -13.95 8.77
N VAL A 221 -1.52 -13.52 7.64
CA VAL A 221 -0.85 -12.23 7.49
C VAL A 221 -1.66 -11.36 6.52
N PHE A 222 -2.17 -10.23 7.00
CA PHE A 222 -2.78 -9.24 6.12
C PHE A 222 -1.74 -8.21 5.68
N ASP A 223 -1.62 -8.06 4.38
CA ASP A 223 -0.91 -6.95 3.77
C ASP A 223 -1.87 -5.76 3.61
N GLU A 224 -1.84 -4.88 4.59
CA GLU A 224 -2.61 -3.62 4.61
C GLU A 224 -1.75 -2.41 4.20
N ILE A 225 -0.64 -2.67 3.48
CA ILE A 225 0.28 -1.62 3.04
C ILE A 225 -0.42 -0.59 2.14
N GLN A 226 -1.33 -1.05 1.28
CA GLN A 226 -2.10 -0.17 0.42
C GLN A 226 -3.52 0.10 0.94
N THR A 227 -4.14 -0.87 1.59
CA THR A 227 -5.55 -0.81 2.03
C THR A 227 -5.75 -0.09 3.35
N GLY A 228 -4.71 0.00 4.17
CA GLY A 228 -4.75 0.66 5.47
C GLY A 228 -4.80 2.18 5.42
N MET A 229 -4.85 2.80 6.59
CA MET A 229 -4.82 4.25 6.78
C MET A 229 -5.96 4.98 6.04
N GLY A 230 -7.16 4.38 6.06
CA GLY A 230 -8.39 4.98 5.57
C GLY A 230 -8.72 4.74 4.09
N ARG A 231 -7.81 4.18 3.30
CA ARG A 231 -7.96 4.05 1.83
C ARG A 231 -9.26 3.37 1.38
N THR A 232 -9.71 2.36 2.09
CA THR A 232 -10.89 1.55 1.74
C THR A 232 -12.21 2.02 2.39
N GLY A 233 -12.19 3.16 3.10
CA GLY A 233 -13.35 3.70 3.80
C GLY A 233 -13.43 3.31 5.29
N GLU A 234 -12.53 2.44 5.74
CA GLU A 234 -12.26 2.14 7.15
C GLU A 234 -10.79 2.37 7.44
N MET A 235 -10.40 2.62 8.70
CA MET A 235 -8.99 2.85 9.04
C MET A 235 -8.11 1.69 8.59
N PHE A 236 -8.60 0.46 8.74
CA PHE A 236 -7.98 -0.77 8.24
C PHE A 236 -9.02 -1.64 7.53
N ALA A 237 -8.64 -2.28 6.43
CA ALA A 237 -9.55 -3.14 5.67
C ALA A 237 -9.99 -4.37 6.47
N MET A 238 -9.18 -4.85 7.42
CA MET A 238 -9.59 -5.91 8.35
C MET A 238 -10.86 -5.55 9.13
N CYS A 239 -11.05 -4.27 9.48
CA CYS A 239 -12.25 -3.79 10.14
C CYS A 239 -13.46 -3.82 9.19
N LYS A 240 -13.26 -3.40 7.94
CA LYS A 240 -14.29 -3.43 6.89
C LYS A 240 -14.82 -4.85 6.64
N TYR A 241 -13.95 -5.85 6.67
CA TYR A 241 -14.30 -7.24 6.38
C TYR A 241 -14.53 -8.09 7.65
N GLY A 242 -14.33 -7.53 8.84
CA GLY A 242 -14.58 -8.22 10.11
C GLY A 242 -13.66 -9.43 10.37
N VAL A 243 -12.46 -9.44 9.78
CA VAL A 243 -11.50 -10.55 9.92
C VAL A 243 -10.18 -10.04 10.48
N THR A 244 -9.80 -10.54 11.65
CA THR A 244 -8.55 -10.18 12.33
C THR A 244 -7.44 -11.18 11.94
N PRO A 245 -6.31 -10.72 11.37
CA PRO A 245 -5.16 -11.58 11.11
C PRO A 245 -4.32 -11.81 12.38
N ASP A 246 -3.34 -12.72 12.30
CA ASP A 246 -2.31 -12.89 13.33
C ASP A 246 -1.21 -11.83 13.22
N ILE A 247 -0.94 -11.38 11.99
CA ILE A 247 0.05 -10.35 11.68
C ILE A 247 -0.56 -9.39 10.66
N VAL A 248 -0.38 -8.08 10.85
CA VAL A 248 -0.70 -7.07 9.84
C VAL A 248 0.55 -6.31 9.45
N CYS A 249 0.76 -6.11 8.15
CA CYS A 249 1.83 -5.31 7.57
C CYS A 249 1.29 -3.94 7.14
N LEU A 250 1.97 -2.88 7.56
CA LEU A 250 1.62 -1.48 7.32
C LEU A 250 2.81 -0.76 6.68
N ALA A 251 2.55 0.15 5.74
CA ALA A 251 3.53 1.09 5.18
C ALA A 251 2.82 2.19 4.38
N LYS A 252 3.47 2.78 3.37
CA LYS A 252 2.90 3.83 2.52
C LYS A 252 2.32 4.98 3.36
N ALA A 253 1.00 5.17 3.37
CA ALA A 253 0.34 6.22 4.15
C ALA A 253 0.62 6.16 5.66
N PHE A 254 1.00 4.99 6.17
CA PHE A 254 1.45 4.80 7.55
C PHE A 254 2.62 5.73 7.93
N GLY A 255 3.48 6.09 6.98
CA GLY A 255 4.58 7.02 7.19
C GLY A 255 4.21 8.51 7.07
N GLY A 256 2.97 8.86 6.71
CA GLY A 256 2.58 10.26 6.52
C GLY A 256 3.34 10.98 5.41
N GLY A 257 3.83 10.26 4.40
CA GLY A 257 4.67 10.75 3.32
C GLY A 257 6.17 10.47 3.52
N MET A 258 6.59 10.00 4.72
CA MET A 258 7.96 9.57 5.00
C MET A 258 8.09 8.04 4.85
N PRO A 259 9.30 7.52 4.52
CA PRO A 259 9.55 6.09 4.45
C PRO A 259 9.42 5.45 5.83
N LEU A 260 8.36 4.67 6.03
CA LEU A 260 8.08 3.94 7.25
C LEU A 260 7.22 2.71 6.93
N GLY A 261 7.50 1.61 7.58
CA GLY A 261 6.67 0.42 7.60
C GLY A 261 6.62 -0.20 8.98
N ALA A 262 5.77 -1.19 9.15
CA ALA A 262 5.70 -1.99 10.36
C ALA A 262 5.05 -3.34 10.07
N PHE A 263 5.40 -4.35 10.85
CA PHE A 263 4.56 -5.52 11.04
C PHE A 263 4.11 -5.58 12.49
N VAL A 264 2.85 -5.89 12.68
CA VAL A 264 2.18 -5.85 14.00
C VAL A 264 1.59 -7.21 14.30
N SER A 265 1.74 -7.66 15.53
CA SER A 265 1.20 -8.94 15.99
C SER A 265 0.83 -8.87 17.48
N ARG A 266 0.25 -9.93 18.00
CA ARG A 266 0.12 -10.08 19.45
C ARG A 266 1.50 -10.28 20.08
N LYS A 267 1.64 -9.84 21.33
CA LYS A 267 2.94 -9.81 22.02
C LYS A 267 3.60 -11.19 22.12
N GLU A 268 2.83 -12.25 22.36
CA GLU A 268 3.33 -13.64 22.44
C GLU A 268 4.10 -14.07 21.16
N ILE A 269 3.55 -13.74 19.99
CA ILE A 269 4.20 -14.05 18.70
C ILE A 269 5.42 -13.16 18.52
N MET A 270 5.29 -11.84 18.74
CA MET A 270 6.38 -10.88 18.54
C MET A 270 7.59 -11.16 19.43
N ASP A 271 7.38 -11.56 20.68
CA ASP A 271 8.44 -11.84 21.66
C ASP A 271 9.37 -12.99 21.22
N THR A 272 8.94 -13.83 20.28
CA THR A 272 9.82 -14.87 19.71
C THR A 272 11.03 -14.30 18.96
N LEU A 273 11.02 -13.03 18.58
CA LEU A 273 12.18 -12.37 17.96
C LEU A 273 13.27 -11.97 18.98
N GLN A 274 12.97 -11.97 20.29
CA GLN A 274 13.88 -11.48 21.32
C GLN A 274 15.02 -12.44 21.66
N THR A 275 14.84 -13.71 21.38
CA THR A 275 15.76 -14.79 21.81
C THR A 275 16.15 -15.71 20.67
N ALA A 276 17.21 -16.52 20.82
CA ALA A 276 17.64 -17.62 19.97
C ALA A 276 17.80 -17.31 18.45
N PRO A 277 18.55 -16.31 18.00
CA PRO A 277 19.43 -15.45 18.79
C PRO A 277 18.77 -14.12 19.21
N THR A 278 19.27 -13.53 20.27
CA THR A 278 19.02 -12.11 20.59
C THR A 278 19.51 -11.25 19.41
N LEU A 279 18.78 -10.19 19.08
CA LEU A 279 19.09 -9.31 17.94
C LEU A 279 19.10 -10.03 16.58
N GLY A 280 18.34 -11.13 16.45
CA GLY A 280 18.29 -11.93 15.21
C GLY A 280 17.51 -11.28 14.05
N HIS A 281 16.82 -10.16 14.30
CA HIS A 281 16.16 -9.34 13.29
C HIS A 281 16.35 -7.87 13.64
N LEU A 282 17.11 -7.15 12.84
CA LEU A 282 17.47 -5.75 13.07
C LEU A 282 17.28 -4.92 11.79
N THR A 283 16.99 -3.65 12.00
CA THR A 283 17.02 -2.63 10.95
C THR A 283 17.54 -1.32 11.55
N THR A 284 18.51 -0.70 10.91
CA THR A 284 19.17 0.51 11.44
C THR A 284 18.23 1.70 11.53
N PHE A 285 17.30 1.85 10.58
CA PHE A 285 16.41 3.00 10.49
C PHE A 285 14.92 2.68 10.73
N GLY A 286 14.56 1.44 11.03
CA GLY A 286 13.17 1.04 11.25
C GLY A 286 12.58 1.73 12.47
N GLY A 287 11.56 2.56 12.26
CA GLY A 287 11.01 3.43 13.30
C GLY A 287 11.78 4.72 13.50
N HIS A 288 12.42 5.22 12.44
CA HIS A 288 13.12 6.51 12.47
C HIS A 288 12.26 7.61 13.13
N PRO A 289 12.77 8.34 14.12
CA PRO A 289 11.98 9.28 14.93
C PRO A 289 11.21 10.31 14.11
N VAL A 290 11.83 10.89 13.08
CA VAL A 290 11.17 11.84 12.17
C VAL A 290 10.04 11.19 11.37
N CYS A 291 10.25 9.95 10.92
CA CYS A 291 9.21 9.21 10.18
C CYS A 291 8.04 8.80 11.10
N CYS A 292 8.32 8.39 12.34
CA CYS A 292 7.28 8.11 13.34
C CYS A 292 6.49 9.36 13.73
N ALA A 293 7.15 10.52 13.86
CA ALA A 293 6.48 11.79 14.12
C ALA A 293 5.56 12.19 12.96
N ALA A 294 6.00 12.00 11.71
CA ALA A 294 5.21 12.24 10.52
C ALA A 294 3.98 11.32 10.46
N GLY A 295 4.20 9.99 10.67
CA GLY A 295 3.12 8.99 10.66
C GLY A 295 2.07 9.25 11.73
N LEU A 296 2.50 9.58 12.97
CA LEU A 296 1.60 9.94 14.04
C LEU A 296 0.78 11.19 13.71
N ALA A 297 1.42 12.25 13.21
CA ALA A 297 0.72 13.48 12.82
C ALA A 297 -0.31 13.24 11.69
N ALA A 298 0.02 12.39 10.72
CA ALA A 298 -0.90 11.99 9.65
C ALA A 298 -2.08 11.19 10.19
N LEU A 299 -1.84 10.24 11.09
CA LEU A 299 -2.89 9.46 11.75
C LEU A 299 -3.85 10.35 12.53
N GLU A 300 -3.32 11.22 13.41
CA GLU A 300 -4.14 12.15 14.19
C GLU A 300 -4.94 13.10 13.29
N TYR A 301 -4.34 13.56 12.18
CA TYR A 301 -5.07 14.35 11.18
C TYR A 301 -6.29 13.59 10.64
N LEU A 302 -6.13 12.33 10.22
CA LEU A 302 -7.25 11.52 9.69
C LEU A 302 -8.36 11.34 10.72
N LEU A 303 -7.99 11.08 11.99
CA LEU A 303 -8.94 10.85 13.08
C LEU A 303 -9.71 12.12 13.47
N GLU A 304 -8.99 13.24 13.66
CA GLU A 304 -9.59 14.50 14.11
C GLU A 304 -10.45 15.18 13.07
N THR A 305 -10.14 14.99 11.76
CA THR A 305 -10.89 15.62 10.68
C THR A 305 -12.05 14.77 10.16
N GLY A 306 -12.18 13.51 10.62
CA GLY A 306 -13.18 12.59 10.09
C GLY A 306 -13.00 12.28 8.59
N THR A 307 -11.78 12.48 8.05
CA THR A 307 -11.51 12.32 6.61
C THR A 307 -11.93 10.95 6.08
N VAL A 308 -11.73 9.89 6.88
CA VAL A 308 -12.03 8.50 6.50
C VAL A 308 -13.53 8.27 6.29
N GLU A 309 -14.39 8.96 7.03
CA GLU A 309 -15.85 8.86 6.92
C GLU A 309 -16.39 9.27 5.54
N HIS A 310 -15.65 10.10 4.82
CA HIS A 310 -16.03 10.59 3.48
C HIS A 310 -15.49 9.75 2.32
N VAL A 311 -14.59 8.82 2.59
CA VAL A 311 -13.86 8.06 1.55
C VAL A 311 -14.80 7.21 0.70
N GLU A 312 -15.74 6.51 1.33
CA GLU A 312 -16.70 5.66 0.60
C GLU A 312 -17.62 6.49 -0.32
N GLY A 313 -18.12 7.64 0.19
CA GLY A 313 -18.97 8.55 -0.60
C GLY A 313 -18.23 9.17 -1.79
N ARG A 314 -16.98 9.59 -1.60
CA ARG A 314 -16.13 10.15 -2.68
C ARG A 314 -15.79 9.11 -3.74
N GLY A 315 -15.51 7.86 -3.33
CA GLY A 315 -15.32 6.75 -4.25
C GLY A 315 -16.56 6.41 -5.05
N ALA A 316 -17.74 6.36 -4.40
CA ALA A 316 -19.02 6.15 -5.07
C ALA A 316 -19.37 7.31 -6.03
N LEU A 317 -18.97 8.54 -5.71
CA LEU A 317 -19.15 9.68 -6.60
C LEU A 317 -18.32 9.53 -7.89
N TYR A 318 -17.05 9.11 -7.82
CA TYR A 318 -16.26 8.81 -9.02
C TYR A 318 -16.94 7.74 -9.87
N GLU A 319 -17.37 6.64 -9.24
CA GLU A 319 -18.06 5.53 -9.92
C GLU A 319 -19.31 6.04 -10.66
N SER A 320 -20.16 6.81 -9.98
CA SER A 320 -21.40 7.36 -10.58
C SER A 320 -21.15 8.33 -11.72
N LEU A 321 -20.03 9.05 -11.71
CA LEU A 321 -19.68 10.03 -12.75
C LEU A 321 -19.01 9.39 -13.98
N LEU A 322 -18.48 8.18 -13.86
CA LEU A 322 -17.69 7.55 -14.92
C LEU A 322 -18.33 6.27 -15.49
N ALA A 323 -19.19 5.57 -14.73
CA ALA A 323 -19.67 4.23 -15.09
C ALA A 323 -20.59 4.21 -16.35
N ASP A 324 -21.27 5.31 -16.64
CA ASP A 324 -22.15 5.43 -17.83
C ASP A 324 -21.41 5.74 -19.13
N HIS A 325 -20.09 5.97 -19.07
CA HIS A 325 -19.33 6.35 -20.26
C HIS A 325 -19.12 5.14 -21.19
N PRO A 326 -19.35 5.26 -22.52
CA PRO A 326 -19.29 4.12 -23.47
C PRO A 326 -17.93 3.38 -23.52
N GLN A 327 -16.84 4.04 -23.16
CA GLN A 327 -15.50 3.46 -23.15
C GLN A 327 -15.19 2.70 -21.86
N VAL A 328 -16.01 2.85 -20.81
CA VAL A 328 -15.81 2.17 -19.51
C VAL A 328 -16.55 0.86 -19.52
N VAL A 329 -15.83 -0.25 -19.33
CA VAL A 329 -16.37 -1.60 -19.30
C VAL A 329 -16.86 -1.94 -17.89
N GLU A 330 -16.07 -1.59 -16.86
CA GLU A 330 -16.34 -1.89 -15.46
C GLU A 330 -15.58 -0.91 -14.57
N ILE A 331 -16.10 -0.64 -13.38
CA ILE A 331 -15.36 0.03 -12.31
C ILE A 331 -15.34 -0.90 -11.10
N ARG A 332 -14.14 -1.31 -10.67
CA ARG A 332 -13.93 -2.03 -9.41
C ARG A 332 -13.46 -1.06 -8.36
N ARG A 333 -14.01 -1.15 -7.14
CA ARG A 333 -13.77 -0.14 -6.11
C ARG A 333 -13.75 -0.72 -4.69
N SER A 334 -12.87 -0.13 -3.85
CA SER A 334 -12.95 -0.21 -2.40
C SER A 334 -12.54 1.14 -1.80
N GLY A 335 -13.52 1.92 -1.34
CA GLY A 335 -13.31 3.31 -0.92
C GLY A 335 -12.78 4.18 -2.07
N LEU A 336 -11.67 4.89 -1.83
CA LEU A 336 -10.94 5.68 -2.83
C LEU A 336 -9.74 4.89 -3.44
N LEU A 337 -9.94 3.64 -3.70
CA LEU A 337 -9.06 2.80 -4.52
C LEU A 337 -9.93 2.22 -5.63
N LEU A 338 -9.79 2.75 -6.86
CA LEU A 338 -10.61 2.38 -8.00
C LEU A 338 -9.74 1.91 -9.17
N ALA A 339 -10.25 0.94 -9.91
CA ALA A 339 -9.78 0.54 -11.23
C ALA A 339 -10.90 0.80 -12.24
N VAL A 340 -10.62 1.63 -13.24
CA VAL A 340 -11.53 1.92 -14.34
C VAL A 340 -11.09 1.12 -15.55
N GLU A 341 -11.86 0.10 -15.91
CA GLU A 341 -11.57 -0.87 -16.95
C GLU A 341 -11.98 -0.33 -18.32
N LEU A 342 -11.07 -0.39 -19.29
CA LEU A 342 -11.29 0.04 -20.69
C LEU A 342 -11.34 -1.13 -21.69
N GLY A 343 -11.07 -2.36 -21.22
CA GLY A 343 -11.07 -3.58 -22.03
C GLY A 343 -9.92 -3.67 -23.06
N SER A 344 -8.93 -2.78 -23.00
CA SER A 344 -7.81 -2.73 -23.94
C SER A 344 -6.61 -1.99 -23.37
N SER A 345 -5.45 -2.62 -23.40
CA SER A 345 -4.16 -1.99 -23.04
C SER A 345 -3.83 -0.80 -23.95
N ALA A 346 -4.16 -0.89 -25.26
CA ALA A 346 -3.94 0.22 -26.19
C ALA A 346 -4.75 1.47 -25.82
N LYS A 347 -6.03 1.31 -25.42
CA LYS A 347 -6.85 2.39 -24.92
C LYS A 347 -6.27 2.96 -23.61
N MET A 348 -5.86 2.09 -22.68
CA MET A 348 -5.29 2.50 -21.41
C MET A 348 -4.00 3.31 -21.63
N PHE A 349 -3.06 2.86 -22.45
CA PHE A 349 -1.84 3.64 -22.74
C PHE A 349 -2.17 4.96 -23.42
N ARG A 350 -3.15 4.98 -24.33
CA ARG A 350 -3.62 6.25 -24.93
C ARG A 350 -4.20 7.20 -23.86
N MET A 351 -4.92 6.68 -22.87
CA MET A 351 -5.41 7.48 -21.73
C MET A 351 -4.27 8.11 -20.94
N MET A 352 -3.16 7.41 -20.70
CA MET A 352 -2.00 7.97 -19.97
C MET A 352 -1.41 9.19 -20.68
N GLU A 353 -1.34 9.16 -22.02
CA GLU A 353 -0.92 10.32 -22.81
C GLU A 353 -1.89 11.50 -22.65
N LEU A 354 -3.18 11.24 -22.80
CA LEU A 354 -4.23 12.24 -22.67
C LEU A 354 -4.31 12.84 -21.26
N PHE A 355 -4.13 12.03 -20.24
CA PHE A 355 -4.08 12.49 -18.85
C PHE A 355 -2.91 13.45 -18.63
N LYS A 356 -1.74 13.13 -19.17
CA LYS A 356 -0.57 14.03 -19.09
C LYS A 356 -0.86 15.39 -19.76
N GLU A 357 -1.58 15.40 -20.88
CA GLU A 357 -2.02 16.64 -21.55
C GLU A 357 -3.03 17.41 -20.69
N ALA A 358 -4.03 16.72 -20.14
CA ALA A 358 -5.11 17.29 -19.33
C ALA A 358 -4.70 17.75 -17.93
N GLY A 359 -3.49 17.41 -17.47
CA GLY A 359 -3.04 17.74 -16.11
C GLY A 359 -3.56 16.74 -15.07
N ILE A 360 -3.56 15.46 -15.40
CA ILE A 360 -3.87 14.34 -14.51
C ILE A 360 -2.65 13.44 -14.41
N LEU A 361 -2.28 13.03 -13.19
CA LEU A 361 -1.38 11.91 -12.95
C LEU A 361 -2.23 10.70 -12.57
N SER A 362 -2.12 9.64 -13.36
CA SER A 362 -2.65 8.32 -13.08
C SER A 362 -1.64 7.27 -13.55
N ASP A 363 -1.89 6.02 -13.25
CA ASP A 363 -1.10 4.86 -13.68
C ASP A 363 -2.03 3.66 -13.94
N TRP A 364 -1.44 2.54 -14.33
CA TRP A 364 -2.10 1.25 -14.48
C TRP A 364 -1.61 0.27 -13.42
N PHE A 365 -2.19 -0.92 -13.38
CA PHE A 365 -1.86 -1.96 -12.41
C PHE A 365 -0.81 -2.93 -12.96
N LEU A 366 0.05 -3.43 -12.09
CA LEU A 366 1.15 -4.31 -12.46
C LEU A 366 0.69 -5.56 -13.23
N TYR A 367 -0.42 -6.17 -12.81
CA TYR A 367 -0.98 -7.38 -13.42
C TYR A 367 -2.26 -7.12 -14.22
N TYR A 368 -2.59 -5.84 -14.50
CA TYR A 368 -3.85 -5.49 -15.11
C TYR A 368 -3.74 -4.16 -15.88
N ASP A 369 -3.19 -4.24 -17.10
CA ASP A 369 -2.83 -3.08 -17.93
C ASP A 369 -3.96 -2.57 -18.83
N THR A 370 -5.19 -3.08 -18.66
CA THR A 370 -6.39 -2.62 -19.38
C THR A 370 -7.20 -1.59 -18.61
N ALA A 371 -6.81 -1.32 -17.35
CA ALA A 371 -7.48 -0.38 -16.46
C ALA A 371 -6.52 0.70 -15.94
N PHE A 372 -7.03 1.91 -15.74
CA PHE A 372 -6.30 2.95 -15.01
C PHE A 372 -6.78 3.07 -13.56
N ARG A 373 -5.88 3.57 -12.72
CA ARG A 373 -6.09 3.73 -11.28
C ARG A 373 -6.65 5.11 -10.94
N ILE A 374 -7.56 5.17 -9.96
CA ILE A 374 -7.92 6.39 -9.24
C ILE A 374 -7.72 6.10 -7.74
N SER A 375 -6.69 6.70 -7.15
CA SER A 375 -6.38 6.59 -5.71
C SER A 375 -5.82 7.92 -5.18
N PRO A 376 -6.58 9.03 -5.25
CA PRO A 376 -6.13 10.36 -4.84
C PRO A 376 -5.84 10.43 -3.34
N PRO A 377 -5.23 11.52 -2.83
CA PRO A 377 -5.26 11.82 -1.42
C PRO A 377 -6.69 11.76 -0.87
N LEU A 378 -6.86 11.23 0.35
CA LEU A 378 -8.20 11.08 0.96
C LEU A 378 -8.88 12.43 1.28
N THR A 379 -8.09 13.49 1.29
CA THR A 379 -8.55 14.86 1.50
C THR A 379 -9.24 15.47 0.29
N ILE A 380 -9.26 14.79 -0.87
CA ILE A 380 -9.93 15.27 -2.07
C ILE A 380 -11.39 15.65 -1.77
N THR A 381 -11.81 16.84 -2.17
CA THR A 381 -13.18 17.31 -1.98
C THR A 381 -14.13 16.76 -3.06
N GLU A 382 -15.45 16.81 -2.83
CA GLU A 382 -16.43 16.43 -3.86
C GLU A 382 -16.34 17.31 -5.12
N GLU A 383 -16.01 18.59 -4.97
CA GLU A 383 -15.80 19.50 -6.10
C GLU A 383 -14.61 19.06 -6.94
N GLU A 384 -13.48 18.72 -6.30
CA GLU A 384 -12.30 18.20 -6.97
C GLU A 384 -12.54 16.83 -7.60
N VAL A 385 -13.37 15.96 -6.98
CA VAL A 385 -13.82 14.70 -7.59
C VAL A 385 -14.60 14.98 -8.88
N ARG A 386 -15.56 15.91 -8.85
CA ARG A 386 -16.35 16.27 -10.06
C ARG A 386 -15.49 16.89 -11.15
N ASP A 387 -14.56 17.78 -10.78
CA ASP A 387 -13.68 18.43 -11.76
C ASP A 387 -12.71 17.42 -12.39
N SER A 388 -12.05 16.58 -11.59
CA SER A 388 -11.17 15.56 -12.15
C SER A 388 -11.92 14.49 -12.95
N ALA A 389 -13.13 14.08 -12.54
CA ALA A 389 -13.98 13.16 -13.31
C ALA A 389 -14.40 13.77 -14.66
N ARG A 390 -14.74 15.08 -14.71
CA ARG A 390 -15.00 15.78 -15.97
C ARG A 390 -13.81 15.72 -16.92
N LEU A 391 -12.59 16.01 -16.42
CA LEU A 391 -11.36 15.90 -17.22
C LEU A 391 -11.11 14.47 -17.70
N ILE A 392 -11.37 13.46 -16.85
CA ILE A 392 -11.28 12.05 -17.23
C ILE A 392 -12.24 11.74 -18.38
N ARG A 393 -13.51 12.19 -18.29
CA ARG A 393 -14.51 11.99 -19.37
C ARG A 393 -14.08 12.64 -20.68
N GLU A 394 -13.57 13.88 -20.64
CA GLU A 394 -13.02 14.57 -21.82
C GLU A 394 -11.86 13.79 -22.48
N CYS A 395 -11.05 13.06 -21.67
CA CYS A 395 -10.03 12.16 -22.20
C CYS A 395 -10.64 10.89 -22.79
N LEU A 396 -11.64 10.29 -22.12
CA LEU A 396 -12.36 9.11 -22.60
C LEU A 396 -13.07 9.34 -23.94
N ASP A 397 -13.58 10.54 -24.19
CA ASP A 397 -14.19 10.93 -25.48
C ASP A 397 -13.19 10.95 -26.64
N ARG A 398 -11.88 10.89 -26.36
CA ARG A 398 -10.76 10.98 -27.34
C ARG A 398 -10.07 9.64 -27.63
N ILE A 399 -10.58 8.52 -27.10
CA ILE A 399 -10.04 7.18 -27.30
C ILE A 399 -11.00 6.25 -28.07
#